data_757a3e26dc030679b665fddf5821fbc7
#
_entry.id   757a3e26dc030679b665fddf5821fbc7
#
_cell.length_a   1.000
_cell.length_b   1.000
_cell.length_c   1.000
_cell.angle_alpha   90.00
_cell.angle_beta   90.00
_cell.angle_gamma   90.00
#
_symmetry.space_group_name_H-M   'P 1'
#
loop_
_entity.id
_entity.type
_entity.pdbx_description
1 polymer ?
#
loop_
_entity_poly.entity_id
_entity_poly.type
_entity_poly.pdbx_seq_one_letter_code
_entity_poly.pdbx_strand_id
1 'polypeptide(L)'
;MTKQPHLGLLTCIAAFAAIVTIPPDVAHAQDSLKIFISVDMEGIGGIGTGRMTSSSGKDYALGRELMTAEVNTVVAAVFEHGPADVLVNDSHGDMQNLLHTQLDPRVQYIQGNLKPLGMVQGLDDSFDAAIFIGYHARAGT
;
A
#
# COMPACT_ATOMS: atom_id res chain seq x y z
N MET A 1 12.74 -94.48 12.37
CA MET A 1 13.45 -93.23 11.84
C MET A 1 12.34 -92.23 11.60
N THR A 2 12.09 -91.35 12.57
CA THR A 2 11.08 -90.31 12.54
C THR A 2 11.75 -88.95 12.35
N LYS A 3 11.47 -88.29 11.22
CA LYS A 3 11.97 -86.90 10.92
C LYS A 3 11.04 -85.92 11.63
N GLN A 4 11.56 -85.04 12.45
CA GLN A 4 10.89 -83.89 12.99
C GLN A 4 10.95 -82.73 12.00
N PRO A 5 9.87 -81.93 11.86
CA PRO A 5 9.88 -80.70 11.06
C PRO A 5 10.36 -79.52 11.92
N HIS A 6 11.28 -78.74 11.36
CA HIS A 6 11.73 -77.49 11.92
C HIS A 6 10.70 -76.42 11.69
N LEU A 7 10.12 -75.89 12.76
CA LEU A 7 9.20 -74.74 12.73
C LEU A 7 10.00 -73.45 12.68
N GLY A 8 10.03 -72.82 11.51
CA GLY A 8 10.70 -71.55 11.34
C GLY A 8 9.85 -70.41 11.90
N LEU A 9 10.38 -69.71 12.88
CA LEU A 9 9.78 -68.51 13.50
C LEU A 9 9.91 -67.31 12.56
N LEU A 10 8.86 -66.88 11.91
CA LEU A 10 8.81 -65.63 11.14
C LEU A 10 8.65 -64.48 12.13
N THR A 11 9.69 -63.67 12.28
CA THR A 11 9.63 -62.43 13.06
C THR A 11 9.13 -61.31 12.15
N CYS A 12 7.86 -60.89 12.31
CA CYS A 12 7.33 -59.70 11.67
C CYS A 12 7.87 -58.44 12.37
N ILE A 13 8.74 -57.70 11.71
CA ILE A 13 9.18 -56.35 12.15
C ILE A 13 8.10 -55.39 11.68
N ALA A 14 7.28 -54.90 12.60
CA ALA A 14 6.33 -53.78 12.32
C ALA A 14 7.12 -52.46 12.38
N ALA A 15 7.35 -51.86 11.23
CA ALA A 15 7.90 -50.51 11.14
C ALA A 15 6.83 -49.49 11.49
N PHE A 16 6.93 -48.87 12.66
CA PHE A 16 6.12 -47.72 13.03
C PHE A 16 6.62 -46.47 12.32
N ALA A 17 5.92 -46.00 11.28
CA ALA A 17 6.17 -44.71 10.68
C ALA A 17 5.55 -43.64 11.58
N ALA A 18 6.39 -42.88 12.30
CA ALA A 18 5.95 -41.69 13.02
C ALA A 18 5.59 -40.60 12.02
N ILE A 19 4.29 -40.30 11.86
CA ILE A 19 3.81 -39.15 11.10
C ILE A 19 4.11 -37.91 11.97
N VAL A 20 5.15 -37.17 11.62
CA VAL A 20 5.41 -35.84 12.17
C VAL A 20 4.40 -34.90 11.53
N THR A 21 3.32 -34.58 12.21
CA THR A 21 2.41 -33.53 11.83
C THR A 21 3.09 -32.18 12.13
N ILE A 22 3.60 -31.51 11.11
CA ILE A 22 4.03 -30.11 11.19
C ILE A 22 2.73 -29.30 11.38
N PRO A 23 2.57 -28.56 12.50
CA PRO A 23 1.41 -27.69 12.64
C PRO A 23 1.41 -26.69 11.46
N PRO A 24 0.23 -26.37 10.86
CA PRO A 24 0.17 -25.31 9.88
C PRO A 24 0.76 -24.07 10.53
N ASP A 25 1.72 -23.44 9.84
CA ASP A 25 2.24 -22.13 10.20
C ASP A 25 1.02 -21.25 10.50
N VAL A 26 0.89 -20.79 11.74
CA VAL A 26 -0.12 -19.80 12.09
C VAL A 26 0.35 -18.55 11.39
N ALA A 27 -0.13 -18.35 10.16
CA ALA A 27 0.05 -17.08 9.47
C ALA A 27 -0.46 -16.02 10.44
N HIS A 28 0.45 -15.30 11.09
CA HIS A 28 0.08 -14.11 11.84
C HIS A 28 -0.56 -13.21 10.80
N ALA A 29 -1.85 -12.94 10.94
CA ALA A 29 -2.49 -11.90 10.18
C ALA A 29 -1.65 -10.64 10.43
N GLN A 30 -0.91 -10.22 9.41
CA GLN A 30 -0.12 -9.00 9.50
C GLN A 30 -1.15 -7.88 9.68
N ASP A 31 -1.06 -7.16 10.80
CA ASP A 31 -1.95 -6.03 11.05
C ASP A 31 -1.85 -5.07 9.85
N SER A 32 -3.01 -4.60 9.39
CA SER A 32 -3.08 -3.67 8.26
C SER A 32 -2.37 -2.38 8.63
N LEU A 33 -1.37 -1.98 7.83
CA LEU A 33 -0.68 -0.70 8.03
C LEU A 33 -1.61 0.46 7.69
N LYS A 34 -1.63 1.50 8.53
CA LYS A 34 -2.30 2.75 8.23
C LYS A 34 -1.32 3.74 7.63
N ILE A 35 -1.52 4.08 6.37
CA ILE A 35 -0.62 4.94 5.61
C ILE A 35 -1.34 6.23 5.21
N PHE A 36 -0.77 7.36 5.62
CA PHE A 36 -1.20 8.67 5.17
C PHE A 36 -0.35 9.15 3.99
N ILE A 37 -1.00 9.64 2.94
CA ILE A 37 -0.33 10.22 1.77
C ILE A 37 -0.81 11.65 1.61
N SER A 38 0.08 12.62 1.64
CA SER A 38 -0.19 14.00 1.28
C SER A 38 0.46 14.31 -0.06
N VAL A 39 -0.30 14.85 -1.01
CA VAL A 39 0.19 15.07 -2.37
C VAL A 39 0.04 16.52 -2.79
N ASP A 40 1.16 17.10 -3.23
CA ASP A 40 1.27 18.42 -3.88
C ASP A 40 1.59 18.24 -5.37
N MET A 41 1.53 19.27 -6.17
CA MET A 41 1.61 19.13 -7.63
C MET A 41 2.96 19.51 -8.22
N GLU A 42 3.64 20.51 -7.68
CA GLU A 42 4.82 21.12 -8.31
C GLU A 42 6.02 20.17 -8.41
N GLY A 43 6.16 19.24 -7.49
CA GLY A 43 7.24 18.24 -7.49
C GLY A 43 6.90 16.91 -8.18
N ILE A 44 5.73 16.79 -8.81
CA ILE A 44 5.32 15.59 -9.54
C ILE A 44 6.17 15.42 -10.81
N GLY A 45 6.54 14.19 -11.12
CA GLY A 45 7.28 13.83 -12.32
C GLY A 45 6.58 14.30 -13.60
N GLY A 46 7.29 15.05 -14.45
CA GLY A 46 6.74 15.60 -15.69
C GLY A 46 6.01 16.94 -15.56
N ILE A 47 5.79 17.44 -14.35
CA ILE A 47 5.23 18.80 -14.13
C ILE A 47 6.38 19.80 -14.06
N GLY A 48 6.45 20.72 -15.03
CA GLY A 48 7.55 21.67 -15.16
C GLY A 48 7.14 23.12 -15.30
N THR A 49 5.85 23.44 -15.30
CA THR A 49 5.40 24.81 -15.55
C THR A 49 4.15 25.16 -14.74
N GLY A 50 4.01 26.45 -14.37
CA GLY A 50 2.81 26.95 -13.69
C GLY A 50 1.51 26.81 -14.50
N ARG A 51 1.59 26.54 -15.81
CA ARG A 51 0.40 26.24 -16.62
C ARG A 51 -0.17 24.84 -16.33
N MET A 52 0.65 23.97 -15.76
CA MET A 52 0.24 22.62 -15.36
C MET A 52 -0.28 22.59 -13.92
N THR A 53 0.16 23.53 -13.07
CA THR A 53 -0.22 23.56 -11.66
C THR A 53 -1.36 24.54 -11.36
N SER A 54 -1.54 25.58 -12.19
CA SER A 54 -2.65 26.54 -12.00
C SER A 54 -3.96 26.01 -12.52
N SER A 55 -5.05 26.08 -11.73
CA SER A 55 -6.40 25.66 -12.14
C SER A 55 -6.94 26.40 -13.38
N SER A 56 -6.43 27.61 -13.69
CA SER A 56 -6.71 28.34 -14.93
C SER A 56 -5.70 28.05 -16.05
N GLY A 57 -4.70 27.23 -15.81
CA GLY A 57 -3.65 26.90 -16.76
C GLY A 57 -4.14 25.95 -17.86
N LYS A 58 -3.73 26.20 -19.09
CA LYS A 58 -4.20 25.40 -20.24
C LYS A 58 -3.74 23.94 -20.23
N ASP A 59 -2.70 23.64 -19.49
CA ASP A 59 -2.13 22.30 -19.37
C ASP A 59 -2.47 21.66 -18.00
N TYR A 60 -3.38 22.27 -17.23
CA TYR A 60 -3.75 21.82 -15.89
C TYR A 60 -4.39 20.43 -15.89
N ALA A 61 -5.18 20.10 -16.91
CA ALA A 61 -5.78 18.77 -17.03
C ALA A 61 -4.69 17.67 -17.05
N LEU A 62 -3.62 17.88 -17.83
CA LEU A 62 -2.46 16.99 -17.87
C LEU A 62 -1.75 16.92 -16.50
N GLY A 63 -1.58 18.07 -15.82
CA GLY A 63 -1.01 18.11 -14.47
C GLY A 63 -1.77 17.23 -13.48
N ARG A 64 -3.10 17.28 -13.50
CA ARG A 64 -3.98 16.43 -12.67
C ARG A 64 -3.84 14.95 -12.97
N GLU A 65 -3.72 14.59 -14.25
CA GLU A 65 -3.51 13.21 -14.69
C GLU A 65 -2.18 12.66 -14.16
N LEU A 66 -1.09 13.42 -14.30
CA LEU A 66 0.23 13.05 -13.80
C LEU A 66 0.25 12.91 -12.28
N MET A 67 -0.33 13.87 -11.55
CA MET A 67 -0.45 13.83 -10.09
C MET A 67 -1.21 12.57 -9.64
N THR A 68 -2.33 12.27 -10.26
CA THR A 68 -3.15 11.10 -9.91
C THR A 68 -2.42 9.79 -10.22
N ALA A 69 -1.72 9.72 -11.36
CA ALA A 69 -0.94 8.55 -11.75
C ALA A 69 0.23 8.27 -10.78
N GLU A 70 0.91 9.32 -10.31
CA GLU A 70 2.01 9.17 -9.36
C GLU A 70 1.50 8.69 -7.99
N VAL A 71 0.37 9.23 -7.50
CA VAL A 71 -0.30 8.72 -6.30
C VAL A 71 -0.65 7.25 -6.45
N ASN A 72 -1.25 6.84 -7.56
CA ASN A 72 -1.59 5.44 -7.79
C ASN A 72 -0.35 4.53 -7.81
N THR A 73 0.78 5.01 -8.32
CA THR A 73 2.03 4.27 -8.30
C THR A 73 2.52 4.00 -6.87
N VAL A 74 2.48 5.03 -6.02
CA VAL A 74 2.83 4.88 -4.60
C VAL A 74 1.84 3.97 -3.86
N VAL A 75 0.55 4.13 -4.11
CA VAL A 75 -0.51 3.29 -3.54
C VAL A 75 -0.31 1.82 -3.93
N ALA A 76 -0.01 1.54 -5.20
CA ALA A 76 0.28 0.18 -5.66
C ALA A 76 1.47 -0.43 -4.91
N ALA A 77 2.57 0.33 -4.75
CA ALA A 77 3.74 -0.11 -4.00
C ALA A 77 3.40 -0.40 -2.52
N VAL A 78 2.57 0.42 -1.88
CA VAL A 78 2.10 0.17 -0.51
C VAL A 78 1.38 -1.18 -0.42
N PHE A 79 0.43 -1.45 -1.32
CA PHE A 79 -0.33 -2.71 -1.31
C PHE A 79 0.49 -3.94 -1.72
N GLU A 80 1.59 -3.76 -2.44
CA GLU A 80 2.54 -4.84 -2.72
C GLU A 80 3.27 -5.32 -1.46
N HIS A 81 3.44 -4.46 -0.45
CA HIS A 81 4.05 -4.83 0.83
C HIS A 81 3.10 -5.56 1.77
N GLY A 82 1.80 -5.52 1.54
CA GLY A 82 0.82 -6.21 2.37
C GLY A 82 -0.50 -5.45 2.54
N PRO A 83 -1.36 -5.89 3.46
CA PRO A 83 -2.61 -5.20 3.78
C PRO A 83 -2.34 -3.79 4.30
N ALA A 84 -3.09 -2.80 3.79
CA ALA A 84 -2.98 -1.42 4.23
C ALA A 84 -4.32 -0.69 4.17
N ASP A 85 -4.50 0.27 5.11
CA ASP A 85 -5.53 1.30 5.07
C ASP A 85 -4.87 2.60 4.62
N VAL A 86 -5.18 3.07 3.42
CA VAL A 86 -4.52 4.23 2.82
C VAL A 86 -5.47 5.42 2.77
N LEU A 87 -5.05 6.54 3.35
CA LEU A 87 -5.73 7.82 3.26
C LEU A 87 -4.89 8.80 2.44
N VAL A 88 -5.45 9.29 1.33
CA VAL A 88 -4.82 10.28 0.46
C VAL A 88 -5.41 11.66 0.71
N ASN A 89 -4.59 12.67 0.95
CA ASN A 89 -4.98 14.06 1.12
C ASN A 89 -4.45 14.90 -0.06
N ASP A 90 -5.35 15.48 -0.84
CA ASP A 90 -5.02 16.45 -1.88
C ASP A 90 -4.55 17.75 -1.24
N SER A 91 -3.34 18.19 -1.53
CA SER A 91 -2.68 19.29 -0.81
C SER A 91 -2.27 20.46 -1.72
N HIS A 92 -2.58 20.40 -3.01
CA HIS A 92 -2.20 21.45 -3.95
C HIS A 92 -3.29 22.52 -4.11
N GLY A 93 -2.94 23.76 -4.03
CA GLY A 93 -3.78 24.90 -4.35
C GLY A 93 -5.14 24.90 -3.61
N ASP A 94 -6.23 24.75 -4.34
CA ASP A 94 -7.58 24.64 -3.79
C ASP A 94 -7.94 23.23 -3.28
N MET A 95 -6.97 22.31 -3.32
CA MET A 95 -7.09 20.94 -2.83
C MET A 95 -8.20 20.13 -3.52
N GLN A 96 -8.37 20.34 -4.84
CA GLN A 96 -9.37 19.66 -5.67
C GLN A 96 -8.78 19.14 -6.99
N ASN A 97 -7.53 18.68 -6.93
CA ASN A 97 -6.73 18.36 -8.10
C ASN A 97 -6.81 16.88 -8.51
N LEU A 98 -6.85 15.97 -7.54
CA LEU A 98 -6.90 14.53 -7.81
C LEU A 98 -8.16 14.16 -8.62
N LEU A 99 -7.96 13.30 -9.60
CA LEU A 99 -9.04 12.73 -10.41
C LEU A 99 -9.62 11.51 -9.69
N HIS A 100 -10.61 11.72 -8.82
CA HIS A 100 -11.19 10.69 -7.96
C HIS A 100 -11.70 9.46 -8.72
N THR A 101 -12.14 9.63 -9.98
CA THR A 101 -12.56 8.52 -10.84
C THR A 101 -11.40 7.66 -11.37
N GLN A 102 -10.16 8.13 -11.21
CA GLN A 102 -8.95 7.45 -11.63
C GLN A 102 -8.06 7.01 -10.47
N LEU A 103 -8.38 7.43 -9.23
CA LEU A 103 -7.70 6.94 -8.03
C LEU A 103 -7.93 5.45 -7.84
N ASP A 104 -6.95 4.76 -7.28
CA ASP A 104 -7.09 3.37 -6.85
C ASP A 104 -8.32 3.25 -5.92
N PRO A 105 -9.29 2.39 -6.24
CA PRO A 105 -10.54 2.30 -5.49
C PRO A 105 -10.37 1.79 -4.05
N ARG A 106 -9.20 1.31 -3.68
CA ARG A 106 -8.89 0.83 -2.32
C ARG A 106 -8.55 1.96 -1.35
N VAL A 107 -8.27 3.17 -1.84
CA VAL A 107 -7.92 4.29 -0.95
C VAL A 107 -9.13 5.08 -0.50
N GLN A 108 -9.04 5.66 0.68
CA GLN A 108 -9.85 6.79 1.08
C GLN A 108 -9.16 8.08 0.66
N TYR A 109 -9.90 9.15 0.36
CA TYR A 109 -9.27 10.43 0.02
C TYR A 109 -10.02 11.63 0.57
N ILE A 110 -9.28 12.72 0.82
CA ILE A 110 -9.79 14.00 1.27
C ILE A 110 -9.50 15.06 0.21
N GLN A 111 -10.53 15.75 -0.25
CA GLN A 111 -10.46 16.88 -1.18
C GLN A 111 -11.11 18.13 -0.59
N GLY A 112 -10.80 19.30 -1.19
CA GLY A 112 -11.40 20.58 -0.86
C GLY A 112 -10.60 21.37 0.16
N ASN A 113 -10.80 22.68 0.15
CA ASN A 113 -10.01 23.64 0.95
C ASN A 113 -10.56 23.94 2.36
N LEU A 114 -11.71 23.36 2.73
CA LEU A 114 -12.27 23.48 4.08
C LEU A 114 -11.64 22.44 5.02
N LYS A 115 -10.31 22.51 5.15
CA LYS A 115 -9.49 21.60 5.95
C LYS A 115 -8.77 22.40 7.05
N PRO A 116 -9.19 22.29 8.31
CA PRO A 116 -8.53 22.98 9.42
C PRO A 116 -7.03 22.70 9.55
N LEU A 117 -6.60 21.48 9.21
CA LEU A 117 -5.20 21.07 9.24
C LEU A 117 -4.51 21.16 7.86
N GLY A 118 -5.22 21.68 6.85
CA GLY A 118 -4.66 21.92 5.52
C GLY A 118 -4.06 20.67 4.89
N MET A 119 -2.76 20.75 4.55
CA MET A 119 -2.01 19.71 3.83
C MET A 119 -1.82 18.41 4.63
N VAL A 120 -2.09 18.42 5.93
CA VAL A 120 -2.04 17.23 6.81
C VAL A 120 -3.41 16.87 7.38
N GLN A 121 -4.48 17.32 6.74
CA GLN A 121 -5.83 16.98 7.16
C GLN A 121 -6.05 15.46 7.14
N GLY A 122 -6.47 14.91 8.27
CA GLY A 122 -6.73 13.49 8.45
C GLY A 122 -5.55 12.71 9.05
N LEU A 123 -4.36 13.28 9.12
CA LEU A 123 -3.22 12.66 9.80
C LEU A 123 -3.36 12.80 11.32
N ASP A 124 -3.20 11.69 12.02
CA ASP A 124 -3.14 11.61 13.48
C ASP A 124 -2.16 10.52 13.94
N ASP A 125 -2.09 10.27 15.25
CA ASP A 125 -1.18 9.28 15.87
C ASP A 125 -1.58 7.81 15.64
N SER A 126 -2.67 7.55 14.93
CA SER A 126 -3.08 6.20 14.55
C SER A 126 -2.41 5.70 13.27
N PHE A 127 -1.71 6.59 12.53
CA PHE A 127 -1.01 6.20 11.30
C PHE A 127 0.39 5.67 11.59
N ASP A 128 0.77 4.57 10.91
CA ASP A 128 2.09 3.96 11.00
C ASP A 128 3.14 4.73 10.19
N ALA A 129 2.73 5.37 9.09
CA ALA A 129 3.62 6.19 8.26
C ALA A 129 2.89 7.31 7.52
N ALA A 130 3.64 8.37 7.18
CA ALA A 130 3.18 9.45 6.32
C ALA A 130 4.14 9.61 5.14
N ILE A 131 3.58 9.68 3.93
CA ILE A 131 4.31 9.85 2.66
C ILE A 131 3.92 11.21 2.07
N PHE A 132 4.90 12.00 1.67
CA PHE A 132 4.69 13.30 1.04
C PHE A 132 5.17 13.25 -0.40
N ILE A 133 4.25 13.47 -1.35
CA ILE A 133 4.49 13.34 -2.79
C ILE A 133 4.40 14.73 -3.44
N GLY A 134 5.30 15.02 -4.37
CA GLY A 134 5.20 16.19 -5.22
C GLY A 134 5.39 17.54 -4.54
N TYR A 135 5.94 17.57 -3.34
CA TYR A 135 6.18 18.81 -2.61
C TYR A 135 7.34 19.61 -3.20
N HIS A 136 7.15 20.91 -3.31
CA HIS A 136 8.18 21.86 -3.70
C HIS A 136 8.93 22.42 -2.50
N ALA A 137 10.09 23.05 -2.74
CA ALA A 137 10.82 23.76 -1.72
C ALA A 137 10.03 24.99 -1.22
N ARG A 138 10.31 25.42 0.02
CA ARG A 138 9.73 26.64 0.58
C ARG A 138 10.10 27.85 -0.29
N ALA A 139 9.20 28.81 -0.43
CA ALA A 139 9.48 30.07 -1.10
C ALA A 139 10.67 30.78 -0.43
N GLY A 140 11.67 31.19 -1.23
CA GLY A 140 12.86 31.89 -0.76
C GLY A 140 14.02 31.00 -0.29
N THR A 141 13.95 29.70 -0.59
CA THR A 141 15.07 28.76 -0.41
C THR A 141 15.80 28.52 -1.71
#